data_95e3e73cae150274aba25dbc81eaf478
#
_entry.id   95e3e73cae150274aba25dbc81eaf478
#
_cell.length_a   1.000
_cell.length_b   1.000
_cell.length_c   1.000
_cell.angle_alpha   90.00
_cell.angle_beta   90.00
_cell.angle_gamma   90.00
#
_symmetry.space_group_name_H-M   'P 1'
#
loop_
_entity.id
_entity.type
_entity.pdbx_description
1 polymer ?
#
loop_
_entity_poly.entity_id
_entity_poly.type
_entity_poly.pdbx_seq_one_letter_code
_entity_poly.pdbx_strand_id
1 'polypeptide(L)'
;MKTTHLSGLLTTAGLVFGGGNSYAQQRPNILWLTIEDTSPYDFGCYGNRHVATPTIDSLAGAGIQYMRAHSVGTQSSPSRSCIITGCYASTFGMEWHRCRFATPETVFLPDYMRAAGYYCTNKSKTDYNTLCDNKAMWDSCGPAATYNNPARKKDQPFFAVFNSMATHMGRIRSYHTDQRRDFALEGLDPARLELPPHVPDIPEIRSDFAFHMEGSQDIDAWVGMFLDDLRRQRLDENTIVF
;
A
#
# COMPACT_ATOMS: atom_id res chain seq x y z
N MET A 1 15.95 -86.61 19.70
CA MET A 1 15.20 -85.46 19.16
C MET A 1 16.07 -84.24 19.28
N LYS A 2 16.59 -83.76 18.18
CA LYS A 2 17.48 -82.57 18.15
C LYS A 2 16.68 -81.32 17.81
N THR A 3 16.64 -80.36 18.70
CA THR A 3 16.05 -79.04 18.48
C THR A 3 17.12 -78.12 17.93
N THR A 4 16.91 -77.66 16.71
CA THR A 4 17.74 -76.65 16.05
C THR A 4 17.22 -75.28 16.36
N HIS A 5 18.00 -74.41 16.98
CA HIS A 5 17.73 -73.02 17.17
C HIS A 5 18.15 -72.24 15.91
N LEU A 6 17.20 -71.57 15.29
CA LEU A 6 17.44 -70.65 14.18
C LEU A 6 17.54 -69.21 14.77
N SER A 7 18.76 -68.68 14.77
CA SER A 7 19.05 -67.31 15.17
C SER A 7 18.83 -66.41 13.94
N GLY A 8 17.73 -65.65 13.92
CA GLY A 8 17.48 -64.62 12.90
C GLY A 8 18.23 -63.33 13.22
N LEU A 9 19.12 -62.91 12.33
CA LEU A 9 19.75 -61.59 12.35
C LEU A 9 18.71 -60.57 11.87
N LEU A 10 18.25 -59.69 12.77
CA LEU A 10 17.52 -58.47 12.38
C LEU A 10 18.53 -57.39 11.99
N THR A 11 18.69 -57.13 10.72
CA THR A 11 19.36 -55.96 10.19
C THR A 11 18.40 -54.77 10.25
N THR A 12 18.58 -53.88 11.22
CA THR A 12 17.91 -52.60 11.27
C THR A 12 18.53 -51.66 10.21
N ALA A 13 17.82 -51.49 9.09
CA ALA A 13 18.11 -50.43 8.12
C ALA A 13 17.75 -49.07 8.75
N GLY A 14 18.77 -48.35 9.19
CA GLY A 14 18.61 -46.98 9.64
C GLY A 14 18.23 -46.10 8.46
N LEU A 15 16.98 -45.62 8.40
CA LEU A 15 16.57 -44.53 7.52
C LEU A 15 17.28 -43.26 8.01
N VAL A 16 18.37 -42.90 7.32
CA VAL A 16 18.96 -41.56 7.43
C VAL A 16 17.97 -40.59 6.75
N PHE A 17 17.14 -39.96 7.55
CA PHE A 17 16.45 -38.77 7.11
C PHE A 17 17.50 -37.67 6.87
N GLY A 18 17.86 -37.49 5.61
CA GLY A 18 18.65 -36.34 5.19
C GLY A 18 17.93 -35.09 5.69
N GLY A 19 18.57 -34.37 6.62
CA GLY A 19 18.12 -33.08 7.07
C GLY A 19 18.07 -32.12 5.86
N GLY A 20 16.94 -32.07 5.20
CA GLY A 20 16.65 -30.98 4.29
C GLY A 20 16.72 -29.70 5.11
N ASN A 21 17.69 -28.84 4.82
CA ASN A 21 17.63 -27.46 5.28
C ASN A 21 16.27 -26.91 4.85
N SER A 22 15.29 -26.92 5.73
CA SER A 22 14.12 -26.11 5.59
C SER A 22 14.64 -24.68 5.69
N TYR A 23 14.96 -24.06 4.55
CA TYR A 23 15.03 -22.63 4.49
C TYR A 23 13.65 -22.17 4.94
N ALA A 24 13.54 -21.74 6.18
CA ALA A 24 12.34 -21.04 6.63
C ALA A 24 12.21 -19.86 5.66
N GLN A 25 11.22 -19.94 4.77
CA GLN A 25 11.02 -18.92 3.76
C GLN A 25 10.87 -17.59 4.52
N GLN A 26 11.83 -16.71 4.33
CA GLN A 26 11.83 -15.42 5.01
C GLN A 26 10.53 -14.70 4.60
N ARG A 27 9.72 -14.32 5.58
CA ARG A 27 8.46 -13.60 5.30
C ARG A 27 8.80 -12.30 4.57
N PRO A 28 8.14 -11.99 3.44
CA PRO A 28 8.41 -10.77 2.71
C PRO A 28 8.01 -9.55 3.55
N ASN A 29 8.71 -8.47 3.38
CA ASN A 29 8.22 -7.16 3.80
C ASN A 29 7.02 -6.76 2.94
N ILE A 30 6.17 -5.90 3.47
CA ILE A 30 5.02 -5.36 2.76
C ILE A 30 5.10 -3.84 2.82
N LEU A 31 5.25 -3.22 1.67
CA LEU A 31 5.19 -1.77 1.49
C LEU A 31 3.89 -1.43 0.78
N TRP A 32 3.02 -0.70 1.47
CA TRP A 32 1.74 -0.26 0.93
C TRP A 32 1.73 1.25 0.74
N LEU A 33 1.68 1.70 -0.51
CA LEU A 33 1.67 3.09 -0.91
C LEU A 33 0.25 3.48 -1.32
N THR A 34 -0.38 4.36 -0.56
CA THR A 34 -1.75 4.81 -0.83
C THR A 34 -1.77 6.23 -1.37
N ILE A 35 -2.65 6.46 -2.30
CA ILE A 35 -2.94 7.76 -2.91
C ILE A 35 -4.42 8.06 -2.79
N GLU A 36 -4.84 9.28 -3.06
CA GLU A 36 -6.22 9.70 -2.92
C GLU A 36 -6.73 10.46 -4.15
N ASP A 37 -8.04 10.45 -4.33
CA ASP A 37 -8.78 11.25 -5.32
C ASP A 37 -8.24 11.13 -6.75
N THR A 38 -7.71 9.95 -7.10
CA THR A 38 -7.19 9.63 -8.43
C THR A 38 -7.99 8.54 -9.10
N SER A 39 -8.01 8.59 -10.42
CA SER A 39 -8.53 7.54 -11.30
C SER A 39 -7.35 6.70 -11.85
N PRO A 40 -7.56 5.45 -12.22
CA PRO A 40 -6.60 4.72 -13.05
C PRO A 40 -6.18 5.50 -14.31
N TYR A 41 -7.10 6.25 -14.90
CA TYR A 41 -6.82 7.08 -16.09
C TYR A 41 -5.83 8.22 -15.86
N ASP A 42 -5.41 8.48 -14.65
CA ASP A 42 -4.41 9.49 -14.31
C ASP A 42 -2.96 8.96 -14.40
N PHE A 43 -2.75 7.71 -14.83
CA PHE A 43 -1.46 7.05 -14.94
C PHE A 43 -1.19 6.46 -16.33
N GLY A 44 0.08 6.49 -16.75
CA GLY A 44 0.54 6.00 -18.07
C GLY A 44 0.20 4.53 -18.32
N CYS A 45 0.42 3.66 -17.33
CA CYS A 45 0.12 2.22 -17.43
C CYS A 45 -1.37 1.91 -17.68
N TYR A 46 -2.26 2.84 -17.40
CA TYR A 46 -3.69 2.75 -17.72
C TYR A 46 -4.09 3.53 -18.98
N GLY A 47 -3.11 4.07 -19.71
CA GLY A 47 -3.30 4.69 -21.02
C GLY A 47 -3.30 6.22 -21.03
N ASN A 48 -3.01 6.90 -19.92
CA ASN A 48 -2.82 8.35 -19.94
C ASN A 48 -1.59 8.71 -20.78
N ARG A 49 -1.76 9.66 -21.71
CA ARG A 49 -0.71 10.13 -22.62
C ARG A 49 -0.19 11.53 -22.27
N HIS A 50 -0.78 12.17 -21.27
CA HIS A 50 -0.46 13.54 -20.88
C HIS A 50 0.50 13.60 -19.71
N VAL A 51 0.53 12.55 -18.87
CA VAL A 51 1.41 12.46 -17.71
C VAL A 51 2.55 11.48 -17.94
N ALA A 52 3.70 11.75 -17.36
CA ALA A 52 4.82 10.83 -17.31
C ALA A 52 4.87 10.15 -15.93
N THR A 53 4.59 8.85 -15.89
CA THR A 53 4.60 8.03 -14.67
C THR A 53 5.48 6.78 -14.82
N PRO A 54 6.77 6.94 -15.22
CA PRO A 54 7.62 5.82 -15.61
C PRO A 54 7.90 4.83 -14.47
N THR A 55 7.92 5.29 -13.22
CA THR A 55 8.13 4.43 -12.05
C THR A 55 6.93 3.48 -11.84
N ILE A 56 5.72 4.04 -11.85
CA ILE A 56 4.47 3.28 -11.70
C ILE A 56 4.26 2.37 -12.90
N ASP A 57 4.57 2.85 -14.12
CA ASP A 57 4.49 2.06 -15.35
C ASP A 57 5.45 0.86 -15.30
N SER A 58 6.65 1.05 -14.74
CA SER A 58 7.61 -0.03 -14.51
C SER A 58 7.11 -1.05 -13.49
N LEU A 59 6.51 -0.61 -12.39
CA LEU A 59 5.88 -1.50 -11.40
C LEU A 59 4.75 -2.31 -12.04
N ALA A 60 3.90 -1.68 -12.84
CA ALA A 60 2.81 -2.36 -13.55
C ALA A 60 3.35 -3.43 -14.51
N GLY A 61 4.46 -3.13 -15.20
CA GLY A 61 5.12 -4.08 -16.12
C GLY A 61 5.83 -5.24 -15.41
N ALA A 62 6.24 -5.06 -14.15
CA ALA A 62 6.93 -6.08 -13.36
C ALA A 62 6.01 -6.89 -12.43
N GLY A 63 4.76 -6.47 -12.27
CA GLY A 63 3.83 -7.02 -11.28
C GLY A 63 2.47 -7.37 -11.85
N ILE A 64 1.45 -7.20 -11.02
CA ILE A 64 0.05 -7.44 -11.38
C ILE A 64 -0.66 -6.10 -11.44
N GLN A 65 -1.18 -5.75 -12.61
CA GLN A 65 -2.01 -4.57 -12.83
C GLN A 65 -3.50 -4.96 -12.79
N TYR A 66 -4.25 -4.35 -11.87
CA TYR A 66 -5.68 -4.59 -11.75
C TYR A 66 -6.46 -3.65 -12.67
N MET A 67 -7.09 -4.20 -13.70
CA MET A 67 -7.87 -3.43 -14.69
C MET A 67 -9.30 -3.09 -14.22
N ARG A 68 -9.79 -3.75 -13.18
CA ARG A 68 -11.16 -3.61 -12.68
C ARG A 68 -11.21 -3.62 -11.15
N ALA A 69 -10.36 -2.82 -10.53
CA ALA A 69 -10.43 -2.56 -9.09
C ALA A 69 -11.41 -1.41 -8.82
N HIS A 70 -12.28 -1.60 -7.84
CA HIS A 70 -13.28 -0.60 -7.46
C HIS A 70 -13.18 -0.31 -5.97
N SER A 71 -13.32 0.96 -5.62
CA SER A 71 -13.47 1.35 -4.22
C SER A 71 -14.81 0.84 -3.68
N VAL A 72 -14.78 0.29 -2.48
CA VAL A 72 -15.99 -0.16 -1.76
C VAL A 72 -16.72 0.99 -1.05
N GLY A 73 -16.15 2.18 -1.06
CA GLY A 73 -16.73 3.43 -0.55
C GLY A 73 -16.23 4.59 -1.41
N THR A 74 -17.10 5.55 -1.69
CA THR A 74 -16.79 6.69 -2.57
C THR A 74 -16.05 7.83 -1.86
N GLN A 75 -15.88 7.74 -0.54
CA GLN A 75 -15.20 8.74 0.29
C GLN A 75 -14.09 8.08 1.10
N SER A 76 -13.09 8.88 1.49
CA SER A 76 -11.89 8.40 2.18
C SER A 76 -12.19 7.56 3.41
N SER A 77 -13.00 8.07 4.36
CA SER A 77 -13.15 7.39 5.65
C SER A 77 -13.94 6.07 5.58
N PRO A 78 -15.03 5.93 4.82
CA PRO A 78 -15.67 4.62 4.61
C PRO A 78 -14.74 3.64 3.90
N SER A 79 -14.08 4.06 2.82
CA SER A 79 -13.15 3.21 2.07
C SER A 79 -12.00 2.70 2.94
N ARG A 80 -11.37 3.61 3.70
CA ARG A 80 -10.26 3.26 4.61
C ARG A 80 -10.72 2.36 5.75
N SER A 81 -11.95 2.54 6.23
CA SER A 81 -12.55 1.67 7.23
C SER A 81 -12.75 0.24 6.71
N CYS A 82 -13.20 0.09 5.46
CA CYS A 82 -13.29 -1.22 4.82
C CYS A 82 -11.92 -1.90 4.72
N ILE A 83 -10.91 -1.15 4.32
CA ILE A 83 -9.54 -1.66 4.15
C ILE A 83 -8.97 -2.14 5.49
N ILE A 84 -9.11 -1.35 6.56
CA ILE A 84 -8.48 -1.68 7.84
C ILE A 84 -9.20 -2.79 8.60
N THR A 85 -10.49 -2.98 8.34
CA THR A 85 -11.33 -4.02 8.98
C THR A 85 -11.47 -5.27 8.13
N GLY A 86 -11.24 -5.19 6.82
CA GLY A 86 -11.53 -6.25 5.86
C GLY A 86 -13.03 -6.50 5.64
N CYS A 87 -13.90 -5.56 6.06
CA CYS A 87 -15.34 -5.65 5.99
C CYS A 87 -15.94 -4.51 5.17
N TYR A 88 -17.08 -4.74 4.54
CA TYR A 88 -17.84 -3.64 3.94
C TYR A 88 -18.28 -2.64 5.01
N ALA A 89 -18.28 -1.35 4.67
CA ALA A 89 -18.65 -0.30 5.61
C ALA A 89 -20.06 -0.49 6.20
N SER A 90 -21.00 -0.95 5.39
CA SER A 90 -22.37 -1.27 5.79
C SER A 90 -22.47 -2.39 6.83
N THR A 91 -21.46 -3.26 6.96
CA THR A 91 -21.44 -4.32 7.98
C THR A 91 -21.46 -3.76 9.39
N PHE A 92 -20.83 -2.61 9.59
CA PHE A 92 -20.71 -1.94 10.89
C PHE A 92 -21.39 -0.57 10.94
N GLY A 93 -22.12 -0.16 9.88
CA GLY A 93 -22.70 1.18 9.78
C GLY A 93 -21.68 2.29 9.59
N MET A 94 -20.52 1.99 8.99
CA MET A 94 -19.40 2.92 8.80
C MET A 94 -19.41 3.61 7.43
N GLU A 95 -20.51 3.61 6.71
CA GLU A 95 -20.65 4.15 5.37
C GLU A 95 -20.68 5.69 5.28
N TRP A 96 -20.96 6.35 6.41
CA TRP A 96 -21.03 7.81 6.46
C TRP A 96 -19.66 8.46 6.58
N HIS A 97 -19.44 9.53 5.85
CA HIS A 97 -18.15 10.21 5.86
C HIS A 97 -17.85 10.82 7.24
N ARG A 98 -16.71 10.40 7.83
CA ARG A 98 -16.21 10.89 9.12
C ARG A 98 -17.19 10.73 10.29
N CYS A 99 -18.06 9.75 10.21
CA CYS A 99 -18.89 9.34 11.33
C CYS A 99 -18.24 8.18 12.06
N ARG A 100 -17.98 8.35 13.35
CA ARG A 100 -17.35 7.33 14.19
C ARG A 100 -18.39 6.42 14.78
N PHE A 101 -18.16 5.12 14.70
CA PHE A 101 -19.05 4.08 15.20
C PHE A 101 -18.30 3.13 16.12
N ALA A 102 -19.02 2.59 17.12
CA ALA A 102 -18.52 1.46 17.87
C ALA A 102 -18.39 0.27 16.93
N THR A 103 -17.17 -0.16 16.69
CA THR A 103 -16.93 -1.45 16.05
C THR A 103 -17.06 -2.51 17.16
N PRO A 104 -17.90 -3.55 16.97
CA PRO A 104 -17.87 -4.69 17.88
C PRO A 104 -16.44 -5.29 17.88
N GLU A 105 -16.15 -6.24 18.73
CA GLU A 105 -14.83 -6.87 18.92
C GLU A 105 -14.15 -7.18 17.57
N THR A 106 -13.62 -6.15 16.94
CA THR A 106 -13.07 -6.20 15.58
C THR A 106 -11.56 -6.25 15.69
N VAL A 107 -10.97 -7.22 15.02
CA VAL A 107 -9.53 -7.31 14.83
C VAL A 107 -9.18 -6.56 13.56
N PHE A 108 -8.28 -5.60 13.67
CA PHE A 108 -7.85 -4.79 12.54
C PHE A 108 -6.68 -5.44 11.79
N LEU A 109 -6.49 -5.10 10.54
CA LEU A 109 -5.40 -5.63 9.72
C LEU A 109 -4.02 -5.56 10.41
N PRO A 110 -3.61 -4.45 11.05
CA PRO A 110 -2.34 -4.41 11.78
C PRO A 110 -2.24 -5.41 12.93
N ASP A 111 -3.34 -5.80 13.56
CA ASP A 111 -3.33 -6.80 14.64
C ASP A 111 -2.96 -8.19 14.08
N TYR A 112 -3.53 -8.56 12.94
CA TYR A 112 -3.17 -9.80 12.24
C TYR A 112 -1.71 -9.78 11.81
N MET A 113 -1.24 -8.66 11.29
CA MET A 113 0.14 -8.51 10.85
C MET A 113 1.11 -8.59 12.03
N ARG A 114 0.81 -7.96 13.17
CA ARG A 114 1.60 -8.08 14.40
C ARG A 114 1.61 -9.50 14.94
N ALA A 115 0.45 -10.16 14.97
CA ALA A 115 0.36 -11.58 15.36
C ALA A 115 1.22 -12.48 14.45
N ALA A 116 1.35 -12.11 13.17
CA ALA A 116 2.25 -12.77 12.23
C ALA A 116 3.72 -12.34 12.39
N GLY A 117 4.07 -11.47 13.34
CA GLY A 117 5.44 -11.07 13.66
C GLY A 117 5.95 -9.83 12.92
N TYR A 118 5.11 -9.12 12.19
CA TYR A 118 5.49 -7.90 11.49
C TYR A 118 5.59 -6.71 12.43
N TYR A 119 6.50 -5.79 12.11
CA TYR A 119 6.48 -4.42 12.62
C TYR A 119 5.55 -3.58 11.76
N CYS A 120 4.51 -3.01 12.35
CA CYS A 120 3.45 -2.30 11.63
C CYS A 120 3.59 -0.80 11.77
N THR A 121 3.69 -0.06 10.65
CA THR A 121 3.83 1.39 10.68
C THR A 121 2.90 2.06 9.67
N ASN A 122 2.38 3.27 10.01
CA ASN A 122 1.51 4.06 9.15
C ASN A 122 1.89 5.54 9.17
N LYS A 123 2.27 6.08 8.00
CA LYS A 123 2.59 7.49 7.81
C LYS A 123 1.59 8.11 6.83
N SER A 124 0.66 8.91 7.28
CA SER A 124 0.22 9.18 8.66
C SER A 124 -1.31 9.19 8.71
N LYS A 125 -1.97 9.09 7.52
CA LYS A 125 -3.42 9.18 7.43
C LYS A 125 -4.07 7.91 7.99
N THR A 126 -5.00 8.08 8.91
CA THR A 126 -5.88 7.03 9.43
C THR A 126 -7.29 7.20 8.89
N ASP A 127 -8.02 8.21 9.32
CA ASP A 127 -9.37 8.58 8.88
C ASP A 127 -10.37 7.40 8.92
N TYR A 128 -10.20 6.49 9.89
CA TYR A 128 -11.08 5.34 10.08
C TYR A 128 -12.33 5.71 10.88
N ASN A 129 -13.50 5.25 10.44
CA ASN A 129 -14.78 5.46 11.10
C ASN A 129 -14.99 4.53 12.32
N THR A 130 -14.02 4.50 13.23
CA THR A 130 -14.08 3.69 14.45
C THR A 130 -13.86 4.55 15.69
N LEU A 131 -14.43 4.14 16.84
CA LEU A 131 -14.18 4.76 18.14
C LEU A 131 -12.85 4.34 18.76
N CYS A 132 -12.18 3.32 18.23
CA CYS A 132 -10.86 2.92 18.69
C CYS A 132 -9.83 4.01 18.45
N ASP A 133 -8.76 4.00 19.23
CA ASP A 133 -7.60 4.86 18.95
C ASP A 133 -6.93 4.37 17.66
N ASN A 134 -7.17 5.11 16.59
CA ASN A 134 -6.67 4.77 15.27
C ASN A 134 -5.13 4.73 15.19
N LYS A 135 -4.43 5.36 16.12
CA LYS A 135 -2.96 5.33 16.19
C LYS A 135 -2.45 4.11 16.95
N ALA A 136 -3.16 3.69 17.99
CA ALA A 136 -2.79 2.55 18.82
C ALA A 136 -2.82 1.21 18.08
N MET A 137 -3.46 1.15 16.91
CA MET A 137 -3.45 -0.04 16.03
C MET A 137 -2.06 -0.36 15.49
N TRP A 138 -1.13 0.60 15.47
CA TRP A 138 0.17 0.53 14.83
C TRP A 138 1.28 0.53 15.86
N ASP A 139 2.41 -0.12 15.57
CA ASP A 139 3.63 0.02 16.38
C ASP A 139 4.20 1.44 16.29
N SER A 140 4.01 2.09 15.11
CA SER A 140 4.36 3.50 14.91
C SER A 140 3.36 4.14 13.95
N CYS A 141 2.73 5.25 14.35
CA CYS A 141 1.78 5.98 13.53
C CYS A 141 1.97 7.49 13.65
N GLY A 142 2.09 8.17 12.53
CA GLY A 142 2.24 9.63 12.48
C GLY A 142 3.28 10.09 11.45
N PRO A 143 3.61 11.41 11.43
CA PRO A 143 4.50 11.98 10.41
C PRO A 143 5.92 11.40 10.40
N ALA A 144 6.41 10.93 11.55
CA ALA A 144 7.72 10.32 11.71
C ALA A 144 7.72 8.80 11.54
N ALA A 145 6.56 8.19 11.27
CA ALA A 145 6.45 6.74 11.11
C ALA A 145 7.26 6.24 9.90
N THR A 146 8.01 5.17 10.11
CA THR A 146 8.88 4.58 9.09
C THR A 146 9.14 3.11 9.39
N TYR A 147 9.39 2.29 8.36
CA TYR A 147 9.87 0.92 8.54
C TYR A 147 11.32 0.85 9.02
N ASN A 148 12.07 1.96 8.93
CA ASN A 148 13.43 2.10 9.48
C ASN A 148 13.44 2.53 10.96
N ASN A 149 12.33 2.36 11.67
CA ASN A 149 12.22 2.72 13.07
C ASN A 149 13.17 1.87 13.94
N PRO A 150 13.96 2.47 14.84
CA PRO A 150 14.86 1.72 15.74
C PRO A 150 14.16 0.68 16.64
N ALA A 151 12.86 0.84 16.89
CA ALA A 151 12.08 -0.15 17.64
C ALA A 151 11.82 -1.45 16.86
N ARG A 152 11.95 -1.45 15.53
CA ARG A 152 11.88 -2.66 14.71
C ARG A 152 13.13 -3.52 14.97
N LYS A 153 12.93 -4.77 15.34
CA LYS A 153 14.04 -5.69 15.58
C LYS A 153 14.78 -5.97 14.26
N LYS A 154 16.07 -6.29 14.38
CA LYS A 154 16.83 -6.77 13.24
C LYS A 154 16.13 -7.99 12.63
N ASP A 155 16.07 -8.03 11.31
CA ASP A 155 15.46 -9.12 10.52
C ASP A 155 13.93 -9.29 10.75
N GLN A 156 13.28 -8.41 11.51
CA GLN A 156 11.83 -8.41 11.65
C GLN A 156 11.21 -7.88 10.36
N PRO A 157 10.28 -8.62 9.71
CA PRO A 157 9.57 -8.12 8.55
C PRO A 157 8.71 -6.91 8.93
N PHE A 158 8.51 -5.99 8.00
CA PHE A 158 7.63 -4.85 8.21
C PHE A 158 6.37 -4.92 7.34
N PHE A 159 5.29 -4.39 7.88
CA PHE A 159 4.09 -3.96 7.17
C PHE A 159 4.02 -2.43 7.28
N ALA A 160 4.36 -1.73 6.23
CA ALA A 160 4.48 -0.29 6.23
C ALA A 160 3.50 0.36 5.25
N VAL A 161 2.66 1.24 5.78
CA VAL A 161 1.71 2.02 5.00
C VAL A 161 2.17 3.47 4.95
N PHE A 162 2.28 3.99 3.73
CA PHE A 162 2.55 5.41 3.49
C PHE A 162 1.43 6.01 2.67
N ASN A 163 1.03 7.22 3.02
CA ASN A 163 -0.11 7.88 2.42
C ASN A 163 0.34 9.20 1.81
N SER A 164 0.23 9.35 0.49
CA SER A 164 0.45 10.61 -0.18
C SER A 164 -0.85 11.42 -0.29
N MET A 165 -0.72 12.73 -0.13
CA MET A 165 -1.79 13.69 -0.29
C MET A 165 -1.63 14.53 -1.58
N ALA A 166 -0.65 14.18 -2.44
CA ALA A 166 -0.31 14.98 -3.61
C ALA A 166 -1.46 15.09 -4.62
N THR A 167 -2.37 14.12 -4.64
CA THR A 167 -3.55 14.10 -5.50
C THR A 167 -4.86 14.40 -4.76
N HIS A 168 -4.81 14.60 -3.44
CA HIS A 168 -6.01 14.90 -2.66
C HIS A 168 -6.67 16.21 -3.13
N MET A 169 -7.99 16.31 -3.08
CA MET A 169 -8.76 17.46 -3.52
C MET A 169 -8.28 18.81 -2.95
N GLY A 170 -7.59 18.80 -1.83
CA GLY A 170 -6.95 19.97 -1.23
C GLY A 170 -5.95 20.63 -2.17
N ARG A 171 -5.28 19.85 -3.03
CA ARG A 171 -4.36 20.37 -4.05
C ARG A 171 -5.05 21.40 -4.95
N ILE A 172 -6.21 21.06 -5.50
CA ILE A 172 -6.96 21.95 -6.40
C ILE A 172 -7.53 23.17 -5.65
N ARG A 173 -8.04 22.97 -4.44
CA ARG A 173 -8.59 24.06 -3.63
C ARG A 173 -7.58 25.14 -3.26
N SER A 174 -6.32 24.77 -3.11
CA SER A 174 -5.24 25.69 -2.78
C SER A 174 -4.49 26.23 -4.00
N TYR A 175 -4.82 25.78 -5.22
CA TYR A 175 -4.09 26.12 -6.44
C TYR A 175 -3.90 27.61 -6.66
N HIS A 176 -4.93 28.41 -6.42
CA HIS A 176 -4.87 29.86 -6.63
C HIS A 176 -4.08 30.61 -5.53
N THR A 177 -3.86 29.99 -4.40
CA THR A 177 -3.13 30.56 -3.25
C THR A 177 -1.76 29.94 -3.04
N ASP A 178 -1.60 28.67 -3.38
CA ASP A 178 -0.39 27.89 -3.21
C ASP A 178 -0.23 26.92 -4.37
N GLN A 179 0.54 27.31 -5.38
CA GLN A 179 0.86 26.49 -6.56
C GLN A 179 2.02 25.53 -6.28
N ARG A 180 2.19 25.14 -5.03
CA ARG A 180 3.31 24.27 -4.63
C ARG A 180 3.23 22.93 -5.35
N ARG A 181 4.35 22.54 -5.93
CA ARG A 181 4.63 21.19 -6.41
C ARG A 181 5.59 20.52 -5.44
N ASP A 182 5.28 19.31 -5.04
CA ASP A 182 6.10 18.57 -4.06
C ASP A 182 7.45 18.13 -4.66
N PHE A 183 7.50 17.99 -5.99
CA PHE A 183 8.72 17.77 -6.74
C PHE A 183 8.84 18.86 -7.82
N ALA A 184 10.05 19.29 -8.12
CA ALA A 184 10.31 20.31 -9.14
C ALA A 184 10.19 19.71 -10.55
N LEU A 185 8.99 19.23 -10.88
CA LEU A 185 8.66 18.64 -12.18
C LEU A 185 8.13 19.72 -13.12
N GLU A 186 8.30 19.48 -14.42
CA GLU A 186 7.74 20.36 -15.44
C GLU A 186 6.20 20.32 -15.42
N GLY A 187 5.56 21.48 -15.47
CA GLY A 187 4.10 21.59 -15.49
C GLY A 187 3.50 21.14 -16.82
N LEU A 188 2.26 20.73 -16.77
CA LEU A 188 1.49 20.35 -17.96
C LEU A 188 0.88 21.59 -18.62
N ASP A 189 0.84 21.59 -19.96
CA ASP A 189 0.14 22.63 -20.73
C ASP A 189 -1.37 22.36 -20.71
N PRO A 190 -2.19 23.19 -20.05
CA PRO A 190 -3.64 22.98 -19.95
C PRO A 190 -4.33 22.94 -21.32
N ALA A 191 -3.80 23.65 -22.32
CA ALA A 191 -4.40 23.70 -23.66
C ALA A 191 -4.30 22.38 -24.40
N ARG A 192 -3.36 21.50 -24.05
CA ARG A 192 -3.08 20.22 -24.70
C ARG A 192 -3.79 19.03 -24.08
N LEU A 193 -4.46 19.23 -22.93
CA LEU A 193 -5.13 18.15 -22.21
C LEU A 193 -6.46 17.78 -22.88
N GLU A 194 -6.75 16.49 -22.88
CA GLU A 194 -8.08 15.96 -23.17
C GLU A 194 -8.90 15.96 -21.89
N LEU A 195 -9.96 16.76 -21.86
CA LEU A 195 -10.89 16.77 -20.73
C LEU A 195 -11.92 15.64 -20.86
N PRO A 196 -12.39 15.06 -19.76
CA PRO A 196 -13.53 14.15 -19.79
C PRO A 196 -14.76 14.84 -20.41
N PRO A 197 -15.58 14.15 -21.23
CA PRO A 197 -16.66 14.75 -22.00
C PRO A 197 -17.79 15.37 -21.17
N HIS A 198 -17.85 15.06 -19.88
CA HIS A 198 -18.84 15.60 -18.93
C HIS A 198 -18.32 16.84 -18.19
N VAL A 199 -17.09 17.28 -18.45
CA VAL A 199 -16.47 18.44 -17.79
C VAL A 199 -16.50 19.63 -18.75
N PRO A 200 -16.89 20.86 -18.30
CA PRO A 200 -16.88 22.05 -19.15
C PRO A 200 -15.47 22.38 -19.65
N ASP A 201 -15.37 22.64 -20.95
CA ASP A 201 -14.11 23.04 -21.57
C ASP A 201 -13.91 24.56 -21.48
N ILE A 202 -13.42 25.01 -20.32
CA ILE A 202 -13.09 26.42 -20.04
C ILE A 202 -11.67 26.49 -19.45
N PRO A 203 -11.00 27.66 -19.56
CA PRO A 203 -9.61 27.80 -19.11
C PRO A 203 -9.37 27.43 -17.65
N GLU A 204 -10.28 27.78 -16.76
CA GLU A 204 -10.18 27.50 -15.31
C GLU A 204 -10.18 25.99 -15.05
N ILE A 205 -11.11 25.26 -15.68
CA ILE A 205 -11.20 23.81 -15.53
C ILE A 205 -9.98 23.12 -16.15
N ARG A 206 -9.50 23.59 -17.30
CA ARG A 206 -8.28 23.05 -17.89
C ARG A 206 -7.06 23.24 -16.99
N SER A 207 -6.96 24.41 -16.35
CA SER A 207 -5.90 24.70 -15.39
C SER A 207 -5.97 23.81 -14.16
N ASP A 208 -7.13 23.66 -13.56
CA ASP A 208 -7.36 22.78 -12.40
C ASP A 208 -7.05 21.33 -12.75
N PHE A 209 -7.46 20.88 -13.94
CA PHE A 209 -7.24 19.52 -14.41
C PHE A 209 -5.76 19.24 -14.68
N ALA A 210 -5.04 20.20 -15.25
CA ALA A 210 -3.59 20.11 -15.43
C ALA A 210 -2.89 19.95 -14.08
N PHE A 211 -3.24 20.78 -13.11
CA PHE A 211 -2.63 20.73 -11.79
C PHE A 211 -2.96 19.45 -11.01
N HIS A 212 -4.16 18.92 -11.20
CA HIS A 212 -4.51 17.59 -10.68
C HIS A 212 -3.63 16.50 -11.30
N MET A 213 -3.50 16.47 -12.62
CA MET A 213 -2.68 15.48 -13.33
C MET A 213 -1.18 15.58 -12.99
N GLU A 214 -0.66 16.78 -12.75
CA GLU A 214 0.70 16.95 -12.22
C GLU A 214 0.89 16.23 -10.87
N GLY A 215 -0.18 16.10 -10.08
CA GLY A 215 -0.17 15.29 -8.86
C GLY A 215 0.20 13.83 -9.11
N SER A 216 -0.18 13.26 -10.24
CA SER A 216 0.20 11.89 -10.62
C SER A 216 1.70 11.77 -10.91
N GLN A 217 2.31 12.82 -11.46
CA GLN A 217 3.78 12.88 -11.64
C GLN A 217 4.50 13.01 -10.29
N ASP A 218 3.95 13.80 -9.36
CA ASP A 218 4.46 13.88 -7.98
C ASP A 218 4.37 12.52 -7.27
N ILE A 219 3.27 11.79 -7.47
CA ILE A 219 3.11 10.42 -6.95
C ILE A 219 4.16 9.48 -7.55
N ASP A 220 4.41 9.55 -8.84
CA ASP A 220 5.41 8.71 -9.51
C ASP A 220 6.81 8.91 -8.92
N ALA A 221 7.21 10.17 -8.75
CA ALA A 221 8.48 10.51 -8.11
C ALA A 221 8.53 10.04 -6.64
N TRP A 222 7.43 10.21 -5.90
CA TRP A 222 7.31 9.75 -4.51
C TRP A 222 7.42 8.24 -4.38
N VAL A 223 6.80 7.46 -5.26
CA VAL A 223 6.96 6.01 -5.33
C VAL A 223 8.42 5.65 -5.61
N GLY A 224 9.07 6.35 -6.55
CA GLY A 224 10.48 6.17 -6.89
C GLY A 224 11.40 6.28 -5.68
N MET A 225 11.16 7.23 -4.78
CA MET A 225 11.94 7.39 -3.55
C MET A 225 11.92 6.13 -2.67
N PHE A 226 10.76 5.45 -2.55
CA PHE A 226 10.66 4.22 -1.76
C PHE A 226 11.36 3.06 -2.45
N LEU A 227 11.19 2.91 -3.76
CA LEU A 227 11.86 1.83 -4.50
C LEU A 227 13.39 1.98 -4.43
N ASP A 228 13.90 3.19 -4.53
CA ASP A 228 15.33 3.46 -4.38
C ASP A 228 15.82 3.23 -2.96
N ASP A 229 15.01 3.55 -1.95
CA ASP A 229 15.35 3.25 -0.56
C ASP A 229 15.41 1.74 -0.30
N LEU A 230 14.45 0.98 -0.80
CA LEU A 230 14.47 -0.49 -0.72
C LEU A 230 15.73 -1.08 -1.39
N ARG A 231 16.07 -0.61 -2.60
CA ARG A 231 17.29 -1.06 -3.32
C ARG A 231 18.56 -0.73 -2.55
N ARG A 232 18.69 0.49 -2.03
CA ARG A 232 19.85 0.89 -1.22
C ARG A 232 20.03 0.01 0.01
N GLN A 233 18.95 -0.45 0.61
CA GLN A 233 18.94 -1.32 1.78
C GLN A 233 18.98 -2.81 1.42
N ARG A 234 18.94 -3.19 0.14
CA ARG A 234 18.84 -4.57 -0.35
C ARG A 234 17.61 -5.31 0.18
N LEU A 235 16.49 -4.58 0.26
CA LEU A 235 15.21 -5.09 0.72
C LEU A 235 14.24 -5.37 -0.43
N ASP A 236 14.54 -4.88 -1.63
CA ASP A 236 13.68 -4.93 -2.82
C ASP A 236 13.34 -6.36 -3.24
N GLU A 237 14.31 -7.29 -3.19
CA GLU A 237 14.08 -8.71 -3.54
C GLU A 237 13.13 -9.45 -2.59
N ASN A 238 12.93 -8.93 -1.36
CA ASN A 238 12.07 -9.55 -0.34
C ASN A 238 10.99 -8.57 0.15
N THR A 239 10.51 -7.70 -0.72
CA THR A 239 9.44 -6.74 -0.40
C THR A 239 8.34 -6.80 -1.46
N ILE A 240 7.11 -7.02 -1.01
CA ILE A 240 5.93 -6.86 -1.84
C ILE A 240 5.53 -5.37 -1.77
N VAL A 241 5.38 -4.73 -2.93
CA VAL A 241 4.96 -3.33 -3.06
C VAL A 241 3.55 -3.28 -3.64
N PHE A 242 2.65 -2.56 -2.96
CA PHE A 242 1.27 -2.31 -3.41
C PHE A 242 1.07 -0.83 -3.71
#